data_45b66639185deb18a57d5cafa0129048
#
_entry.id   45b66639185deb18a57d5cafa0129048
#
_cell.length_a   1.000
_cell.length_b   1.000
_cell.length_c   1.000
_cell.angle_alpha   90.00
_cell.angle_beta   90.00
_cell.angle_gamma   90.00
#
_symmetry.space_group_name_H-M   'P 1'
#
loop_
_entity.id
_entity.type
_entity.pdbx_description
1 polymer ?
#
loop_
_entity_poly.entity_id
_entity_poly.type
_entity_poly.pdbx_seq_one_letter_code
_entity_poly.pdbx_strand_id
1 'polypeptide(L)'
;MKKQGNNQYKNKILFISIAFVVVGILFNQFRNSLFIVRPDRLNIVFYGQNLTFYSLDLENRIHYRITLSPNIRMTVPGGYGEYRVGSLGKLISLEKNPKLLQKTFSAAFSNFTHIYFYPDTKLIYQKENDSKKPLPSFKQLVSDKSNASWFDRLYLFMLFFSQGRDINQNIATLVITDKENDQNWQREKFTNKYLGYWYSKSLRQERANVQIIYQKNYRTALLLSDVIEGNGIKIVDLTENLQQLNNSKCLVEYNSLKVIKTVDAIKNFLQCDKLQTKTNSVDIIIRLNSLEKDWEID
;
A
#
# COMPACT_ATOMS: atom_id res chain seq x y z
N MET A 1 -8.95 15.41 -60.30
CA MET A 1 -9.59 14.66 -59.22
C MET A 1 -8.65 13.59 -58.66
N LYS A 2 -7.61 13.91 -57.88
CA LYS A 2 -6.65 12.93 -57.29
C LYS A 2 -6.14 13.24 -55.88
N LYS A 3 -6.76 14.17 -55.10
CA LYS A 3 -6.30 14.55 -53.77
C LYS A 3 -7.10 13.95 -52.59
N GLN A 4 -8.28 13.35 -52.80
CA GLN A 4 -9.10 12.83 -51.72
C GLN A 4 -8.66 11.43 -51.22
N GLY A 5 -8.04 10.60 -52.03
CA GLY A 5 -7.62 9.24 -51.64
C GLY A 5 -6.49 9.21 -50.62
N ASN A 6 -5.58 10.20 -50.62
CA ASN A 6 -4.38 10.21 -49.78
C ASN A 6 -4.68 10.59 -48.31
N ASN A 7 -5.71 11.39 -48.05
CA ASN A 7 -6.14 11.75 -46.69
C ASN A 7 -6.86 10.60 -45.97
N GLN A 8 -7.63 9.80 -46.67
CA GLN A 8 -8.31 8.66 -46.06
C GLN A 8 -7.31 7.57 -45.63
N TYR A 9 -6.24 7.36 -46.38
CA TYR A 9 -5.18 6.40 -46.03
C TYR A 9 -4.37 6.88 -44.80
N LYS A 10 -4.01 8.15 -44.75
CA LYS A 10 -3.32 8.74 -43.60
C LYS A 10 -4.17 8.66 -42.32
N ASN A 11 -5.48 8.92 -42.43
CA ASN A 11 -6.38 8.82 -41.26
C ASN A 11 -6.55 7.37 -40.79
N LYS A 12 -6.59 6.38 -41.69
CA LYS A 12 -6.64 4.96 -41.32
C LYS A 12 -5.34 4.52 -40.61
N ILE A 13 -4.18 4.91 -41.13
CA ILE A 13 -2.89 4.60 -40.50
C ILE A 13 -2.78 5.25 -39.10
N LEU A 14 -3.21 6.51 -38.98
CA LEU A 14 -3.24 7.21 -37.69
C LEU A 14 -4.16 6.50 -36.70
N PHE A 15 -5.36 6.09 -37.12
CA PHE A 15 -6.32 5.38 -36.26
C PHE A 15 -5.74 4.01 -35.79
N ILE A 16 -5.11 3.26 -36.69
CA ILE A 16 -4.48 1.97 -36.37
C ILE A 16 -3.32 2.18 -35.38
N SER A 17 -2.49 3.21 -35.57
CA SER A 17 -1.39 3.50 -34.65
C SER A 17 -1.87 3.89 -33.25
N ILE A 18 -2.91 4.71 -33.15
CA ILE A 18 -3.56 5.07 -31.89
C ILE A 18 -4.14 3.83 -31.20
N ALA A 19 -4.87 2.99 -31.97
CA ALA A 19 -5.43 1.75 -31.43
C ALA A 19 -4.34 0.83 -30.87
N PHE A 20 -3.21 0.70 -31.56
CA PHE A 20 -2.08 -0.11 -31.10
C PHE A 20 -1.45 0.41 -29.81
N VAL A 21 -1.30 1.74 -29.68
CA VAL A 21 -0.82 2.39 -28.45
C VAL A 21 -1.79 2.15 -27.29
N VAL A 22 -3.10 2.32 -27.52
CA VAL A 22 -4.14 2.07 -26.51
C VAL A 22 -4.12 0.61 -26.04
N VAL A 23 -4.05 -0.34 -26.98
CA VAL A 23 -3.95 -1.78 -26.65
C VAL A 23 -2.68 -2.06 -25.86
N GLY A 24 -1.54 -1.46 -26.22
CA GLY A 24 -0.28 -1.60 -25.47
C GLY A 24 -0.40 -1.08 -24.03
N ILE A 25 -1.04 0.07 -23.84
CA ILE A 25 -1.28 0.64 -22.49
C ILE A 25 -2.21 -0.28 -21.68
N LEU A 26 -3.31 -0.74 -22.27
CA LEU A 26 -4.25 -1.65 -21.60
C LEU A 26 -3.58 -2.98 -21.23
N PHE A 27 -2.78 -3.53 -22.14
CA PHE A 27 -2.04 -4.76 -21.88
C PHE A 27 -1.04 -4.59 -20.74
N ASN A 28 -0.30 -3.49 -20.72
CA ASN A 28 0.63 -3.19 -19.63
C ASN A 28 -0.10 -3.01 -18.27
N GLN A 29 -1.23 -2.32 -18.25
CA GLN A 29 -2.07 -2.19 -17.05
C GLN A 29 -2.62 -3.55 -16.60
N PHE A 30 -3.08 -4.38 -17.51
CA PHE A 30 -3.58 -5.72 -17.20
C PHE A 30 -2.48 -6.61 -16.62
N ARG A 31 -1.27 -6.60 -17.22
CA ARG A 31 -0.12 -7.37 -16.76
C ARG A 31 0.28 -7.03 -15.32
N ASN A 32 0.14 -5.76 -14.92
CA ASN A 32 0.50 -5.28 -13.59
C ASN A 32 -0.69 -5.28 -12.61
N SER A 33 -1.85 -5.77 -13.03
CA SER A 33 -3.07 -5.76 -12.22
C SER A 33 -3.13 -6.95 -11.25
N LEU A 34 -4.04 -6.86 -10.28
CA LEU A 34 -4.37 -7.92 -9.33
C LEU A 34 -4.84 -9.22 -9.98
N PHE A 35 -5.28 -9.19 -11.25
CA PHE A 35 -5.59 -10.41 -12.00
C PHE A 35 -4.37 -11.28 -12.25
N ILE A 36 -3.22 -10.66 -12.45
CA ILE A 36 -1.95 -11.33 -12.76
C ILE A 36 -1.07 -11.43 -11.51
N VAL A 37 -0.89 -10.28 -10.82
CA VAL A 37 -0.10 -10.20 -9.57
C VAL A 37 -1.03 -10.55 -8.41
N ARG A 38 -1.34 -11.82 -8.23
CA ARG A 38 -2.23 -12.28 -7.16
C ARG A 38 -1.48 -12.34 -5.83
N PRO A 39 -1.55 -11.28 -4.99
CA PRO A 39 -0.98 -11.38 -3.65
C PRO A 39 -1.81 -12.39 -2.84
N ASP A 40 -1.17 -13.17 -2.00
CA ASP A 40 -1.85 -14.04 -1.05
C ASP A 40 -2.61 -13.25 0.02
N ARG A 41 -2.13 -12.04 0.34
CA ARG A 41 -2.80 -11.10 1.25
C ARG A 41 -2.90 -9.70 0.61
N LEU A 42 -4.09 -9.13 0.64
CA LEU A 42 -4.39 -7.82 0.06
C LEU A 42 -4.90 -6.85 1.15
N ASN A 43 -4.15 -5.78 1.38
CA ASN A 43 -4.48 -4.76 2.35
C ASN A 43 -5.01 -3.51 1.64
N ILE A 44 -6.23 -3.09 2.00
CA ILE A 44 -6.97 -2.02 1.33
C ILE A 44 -7.49 -1.03 2.36
N VAL A 45 -7.31 0.26 2.10
CA VAL A 45 -7.90 1.35 2.89
C VAL A 45 -9.03 2.00 2.11
N PHE A 46 -10.19 2.08 2.72
CA PHE A 46 -11.29 2.94 2.27
C PHE A 46 -11.37 4.14 3.21
N TYR A 47 -10.85 5.25 2.73
CA TYR A 47 -10.91 6.52 3.42
C TYR A 47 -12.17 7.25 2.97
N GLY A 48 -13.20 7.26 3.82
CA GLY A 48 -14.53 7.82 3.53
C GLY A 48 -15.28 8.12 4.81
N GLN A 49 -16.61 8.20 4.74
CA GLN A 49 -17.48 8.40 5.93
C GLN A 49 -17.24 7.33 7.00
N ASN A 50 -16.90 6.13 6.58
CA ASN A 50 -16.43 5.04 7.44
C ASN A 50 -15.00 4.71 7.03
N LEU A 51 -14.05 5.14 7.84
CA LEU A 51 -12.66 4.77 7.61
C LEU A 51 -12.49 3.29 7.95
N THR A 52 -12.23 2.52 6.92
CA THR A 52 -12.12 1.07 7.06
C THR A 52 -10.86 0.55 6.37
N PHE A 53 -10.09 -0.23 7.11
CA PHE A 53 -8.98 -1.01 6.59
C PHE A 53 -9.41 -2.47 6.48
N TYR A 54 -9.18 -3.07 5.34
CA TYR A 54 -9.38 -4.49 5.08
C TYR A 54 -8.04 -5.17 4.87
N SER A 55 -7.82 -6.31 5.53
CA SER A 55 -6.75 -7.24 5.22
C SER A 55 -7.38 -8.56 4.79
N LEU A 56 -7.32 -8.84 3.51
CA LEU A 56 -7.95 -10.00 2.88
C LEU A 56 -6.89 -11.05 2.58
N ASP A 57 -6.97 -12.21 3.24
CA ASP A 57 -6.19 -13.39 2.89
C ASP A 57 -6.94 -14.14 1.79
N LEU A 58 -6.40 -14.08 0.58
CA LEU A 58 -7.04 -14.65 -0.60
C LEU A 58 -6.80 -16.16 -0.73
N GLU A 59 -5.87 -16.71 0.04
CA GLU A 59 -5.53 -18.14 0.03
C GLU A 59 -6.27 -18.89 1.14
N ASN A 60 -6.17 -18.40 2.41
CA ASN A 60 -6.74 -19.13 3.56
C ASN A 60 -8.12 -18.60 3.98
N ARG A 61 -8.64 -17.57 3.33
CA ARG A 61 -9.94 -16.93 3.60
C ARG A 61 -10.08 -16.39 5.03
N ILE A 62 -8.97 -15.99 5.64
CA ILE A 62 -8.96 -15.34 6.96
C ILE A 62 -8.89 -13.85 6.76
N HIS A 63 -10.00 -13.15 6.95
CA HIS A 63 -10.11 -11.74 6.67
C HIS A 63 -10.20 -10.92 7.95
N TYR A 64 -9.64 -9.72 7.93
CA TYR A 64 -9.74 -8.76 9.02
C TYR A 64 -10.26 -7.43 8.51
N ARG A 65 -11.08 -6.80 9.33
CA ARG A 65 -11.57 -5.45 9.12
C ARG A 65 -11.31 -4.61 10.35
N ILE A 66 -10.67 -3.46 10.17
CA ILE A 66 -10.48 -2.47 11.20
C ILE A 66 -11.31 -1.25 10.83
N THR A 67 -12.19 -0.82 11.72
CA THR A 67 -12.92 0.44 11.58
C THR A 67 -12.35 1.43 12.58
N LEU A 68 -12.00 2.62 12.11
CA LEU A 68 -11.37 3.66 12.90
C LEU A 68 -12.30 4.85 13.08
N SER A 69 -12.26 5.44 14.28
CA SER A 69 -12.86 6.75 14.53
C SER A 69 -12.05 7.84 13.82
N PRO A 70 -12.69 8.83 13.17
CA PRO A 70 -12.01 9.95 12.53
C PRO A 70 -11.29 10.87 13.53
N ASN A 71 -11.60 10.78 14.83
CA ASN A 71 -10.96 11.55 15.88
C ASN A 71 -9.60 11.02 16.33
N ILE A 72 -9.31 9.75 16.03
CA ILE A 72 -8.03 9.14 16.36
C ILE A 72 -6.91 9.92 15.67
N ARG A 73 -5.85 10.22 16.43
CA ARG A 73 -4.62 10.82 15.90
C ARG A 73 -3.63 9.73 15.53
N MET A 74 -3.03 9.88 14.37
CA MET A 74 -1.99 8.99 13.87
C MET A 74 -0.79 9.81 13.41
N THR A 75 0.38 9.28 13.60
CA THR A 75 1.62 9.84 13.03
C THR A 75 1.57 9.71 11.51
N VAL A 76 1.77 10.82 10.82
CA VAL A 76 1.86 10.89 9.35
C VAL A 76 3.33 10.94 8.97
N PRO A 77 3.87 9.91 8.29
CA PRO A 77 5.25 9.91 7.86
C PRO A 77 5.59 11.03 6.87
N GLY A 78 6.84 11.47 6.89
CA GLY A 78 7.34 12.57 6.06
C GLY A 78 7.50 13.89 6.84
N GLY A 79 7.64 13.80 8.19
CA GLY A 79 7.84 14.97 9.06
C GLY A 79 6.57 15.80 9.28
N TYR A 80 5.39 15.22 9.04
CA TYR A 80 4.12 15.93 9.26
C TYR A 80 3.62 15.89 10.71
N GLY A 81 4.18 14.99 11.54
CA GLY A 81 3.72 14.82 12.91
C GLY A 81 2.35 14.12 13.03
N GLU A 82 1.59 14.44 14.09
CA GLU A 82 0.33 13.78 14.39
C GLU A 82 -0.88 14.50 13.79
N TYR A 83 -1.72 13.75 13.07
CA TYR A 83 -2.96 14.24 12.48
C TYR A 83 -4.17 13.40 12.92
N ARG A 84 -5.32 14.06 13.11
CA ARG A 84 -6.60 13.35 13.20
C ARG A 84 -6.85 12.65 11.85
N VAL A 85 -7.21 11.39 11.92
CA VAL A 85 -7.48 10.58 10.73
C VAL A 85 -8.53 11.25 9.83
N GLY A 86 -9.61 11.82 10.40
CA GLY A 86 -10.62 12.57 9.66
C GLY A 86 -10.12 13.82 8.92
N SER A 87 -8.94 14.34 9.28
CA SER A 87 -8.32 15.52 8.67
C SER A 87 -7.29 15.17 7.58
N LEU A 88 -6.94 13.90 7.38
CA LEU A 88 -5.95 13.48 6.39
C LEU A 88 -6.34 13.89 4.96
N GLY A 89 -7.63 13.92 4.63
CA GLY A 89 -8.10 14.37 3.32
C GLY A 89 -7.73 15.83 3.02
N LYS A 90 -7.73 16.71 4.05
CA LYS A 90 -7.27 18.09 3.90
C LYS A 90 -5.76 18.16 3.67
N LEU A 91 -4.98 17.41 4.44
CA LEU A 91 -3.53 17.33 4.27
C LEU A 91 -3.16 16.85 2.86
N ILE A 92 -3.76 15.75 2.40
CA ILE A 92 -3.56 15.21 1.05
C ILE A 92 -3.85 16.24 -0.04
N SER A 93 -4.92 17.02 0.14
CA SER A 93 -5.31 18.06 -0.81
C SER A 93 -4.32 19.23 -0.82
N LEU A 94 -3.76 19.60 0.34
CA LEU A 94 -2.76 20.67 0.47
C LEU A 94 -1.43 20.23 -0.16
N GLU A 95 -0.96 19.04 0.21
CA GLU A 95 0.32 18.48 -0.25
C GLU A 95 0.25 17.91 -1.68
N LYS A 96 -0.95 17.79 -2.25
CA LYS A 96 -1.20 17.10 -3.54
C LYS A 96 -0.56 15.72 -3.61
N ASN A 97 -0.48 15.06 -2.46
CA ASN A 97 0.20 13.78 -2.30
C ASN A 97 -0.71 12.71 -1.68
N PRO A 98 -1.48 11.97 -2.50
CA PRO A 98 -2.37 10.93 -2.00
C PRO A 98 -1.63 9.71 -1.42
N LYS A 99 -0.33 9.53 -1.71
CA LYS A 99 0.49 8.47 -1.11
C LYS A 99 0.64 8.60 0.41
N LEU A 100 0.35 9.79 0.97
CA LEU A 100 0.31 9.96 2.42
C LEU A 100 -0.70 9.03 3.10
N LEU A 101 -1.83 8.70 2.45
CA LEU A 101 -2.76 7.67 2.98
C LEU A 101 -2.06 6.32 3.10
N GLN A 102 -1.41 5.87 2.04
CA GLN A 102 -0.70 4.60 2.03
C GLN A 102 0.34 4.54 3.15
N LYS A 103 1.19 5.58 3.25
CA LYS A 103 2.24 5.65 4.26
C LYS A 103 1.68 5.67 5.68
N THR A 104 0.68 6.52 5.94
CA THR A 104 0.06 6.67 7.27
C THR A 104 -0.55 5.36 7.76
N PHE A 105 -1.33 4.68 6.91
CA PHE A 105 -1.96 3.43 7.31
C PHE A 105 -0.99 2.26 7.35
N SER A 106 0.04 2.26 6.52
CA SER A 106 1.12 1.27 6.62
C SER A 106 1.91 1.43 7.90
N ALA A 107 2.24 2.67 8.27
CA ALA A 107 2.89 2.98 9.55
C ALA A 107 2.02 2.60 10.74
N ALA A 108 0.72 2.95 10.69
CA ALA A 108 -0.21 2.69 11.80
C ALA A 108 -0.46 1.21 12.04
N PHE A 109 -0.55 0.40 11.00
CA PHE A 109 -0.87 -1.03 11.09
C PHE A 109 0.33 -1.95 10.91
N SER A 110 1.53 -1.39 10.78
CA SER A 110 2.78 -2.14 10.57
C SER A 110 2.62 -3.18 9.46
N ASN A 111 2.17 -2.76 8.26
CA ASN A 111 2.02 -3.64 7.11
C ASN A 111 2.05 -2.86 5.77
N PHE A 112 2.13 -3.58 4.65
CA PHE A 112 2.01 -2.96 3.33
C PHE A 112 0.55 -2.65 3.01
N THR A 113 0.17 -1.38 2.97
CA THR A 113 -1.10 -0.95 2.38
C THR A 113 -0.96 -0.94 0.87
N HIS A 114 -1.62 -1.88 0.18
CA HIS A 114 -1.50 -2.04 -1.27
C HIS A 114 -2.35 -1.04 -2.04
N ILE A 115 -3.60 -0.88 -1.62
CA ILE A 115 -4.59 -0.06 -2.30
C ILE A 115 -5.27 0.87 -1.31
N TYR A 116 -5.53 2.09 -1.76
CA TYR A 116 -6.34 3.04 -0.99
C TYR A 116 -7.38 3.70 -1.90
N PHE A 117 -8.55 3.97 -1.33
CA PHE A 117 -9.63 4.74 -1.93
C PHE A 117 -9.94 5.94 -1.07
N TYR A 118 -10.20 7.09 -1.69
CA TYR A 118 -10.60 8.30 -0.97
C TYR A 118 -11.54 9.16 -1.82
N PRO A 119 -12.56 9.80 -1.20
CA PRO A 119 -13.47 10.69 -1.91
C PRO A 119 -12.78 12.00 -2.26
N ASP A 120 -13.39 12.76 -3.14
CA ASP A 120 -12.93 14.12 -3.48
C ASP A 120 -13.19 15.16 -2.37
N THR A 121 -13.81 14.76 -1.28
CA THR A 121 -14.14 15.60 -0.12
C THR A 121 -12.91 15.80 0.78
N LYS A 122 -12.66 17.06 1.14
CA LYS A 122 -11.47 17.44 1.94
C LYS A 122 -11.54 17.04 3.40
N LEU A 123 -12.75 16.86 3.95
CA LEU A 123 -12.98 16.54 5.35
C LEU A 123 -13.96 15.38 5.48
N ILE A 124 -13.69 14.51 6.44
CA ILE A 124 -14.56 13.41 6.80
C ILE A 124 -15.10 13.65 8.19
N TYR A 125 -16.41 13.80 8.25
CA TYR A 125 -17.12 13.81 9.52
C TYR A 125 -17.92 12.52 9.62
N GLN A 126 -17.70 11.77 10.67
CA GLN A 126 -18.49 10.59 10.95
C GLN A 126 -19.88 11.03 11.41
N LYS A 127 -20.92 10.64 10.69
CA LYS A 127 -22.27 10.53 11.25
C LYS A 127 -22.36 9.18 11.95
N GLU A 128 -22.70 9.18 13.21
CA GLU A 128 -22.72 8.01 14.11
C GLU A 128 -23.54 6.79 13.62
N ASN A 129 -24.33 6.92 12.57
CA ASN A 129 -25.36 5.94 12.22
C ASN A 129 -25.06 5.00 11.04
N ASP A 130 -23.90 5.07 10.39
CA ASP A 130 -23.67 4.31 9.14
C ASP A 130 -22.65 3.16 9.23
N SER A 131 -22.26 2.75 10.43
CA SER A 131 -21.25 1.68 10.64
C SER A 131 -21.71 0.25 10.28
N LYS A 132 -22.93 0.09 9.75
CA LYS A 132 -23.57 -1.23 9.57
C LYS A 132 -23.23 -1.94 8.24
N LYS A 133 -22.62 -1.28 7.27
CA LYS A 133 -22.28 -1.95 6.01
C LYS A 133 -20.90 -2.61 6.11
N PRO A 134 -20.86 -3.94 6.11
CA PRO A 134 -19.59 -4.68 6.32
C PRO A 134 -18.63 -4.60 5.12
N LEU A 135 -19.13 -4.30 3.92
CA LEU A 135 -18.36 -4.27 2.67
C LEU A 135 -18.40 -2.88 2.03
N PRO A 136 -17.38 -2.55 1.22
CA PRO A 136 -17.35 -1.31 0.47
C PRO A 136 -18.50 -1.26 -0.54
N SER A 137 -19.04 -0.07 -0.76
CA SER A 137 -20.09 0.13 -1.75
C SER A 137 -19.51 0.14 -3.17
N PHE A 138 -20.34 -0.23 -4.16
CA PHE A 138 -19.98 -0.12 -5.58
C PHE A 138 -19.52 1.30 -5.95
N LYS A 139 -20.19 2.32 -5.42
CA LYS A 139 -19.82 3.71 -5.64
C LYS A 139 -18.40 4.02 -5.17
N GLN A 140 -17.97 3.51 -4.02
CA GLN A 140 -16.61 3.71 -3.52
C GLN A 140 -15.56 3.08 -4.46
N LEU A 141 -15.84 1.87 -4.97
CA LEU A 141 -14.92 1.18 -5.87
C LEU A 141 -14.76 1.88 -7.22
N VAL A 142 -15.83 2.52 -7.75
CA VAL A 142 -15.83 3.11 -9.08
C VAL A 142 -15.50 4.61 -9.04
N SER A 143 -16.10 5.36 -8.12
CA SER A 143 -16.07 6.83 -8.14
C SER A 143 -14.95 7.45 -7.30
N ASP A 144 -14.51 6.77 -6.23
CA ASP A 144 -13.47 7.32 -5.37
C ASP A 144 -12.10 7.34 -6.05
N LYS A 145 -11.29 8.36 -5.73
CA LYS A 145 -9.89 8.42 -6.16
C LYS A 145 -9.11 7.29 -5.52
N SER A 146 -8.14 6.73 -6.24
CA SER A 146 -7.38 5.56 -5.79
C SER A 146 -6.07 5.43 -6.55
N ASN A 147 -5.13 4.67 -6.00
CA ASN A 147 -3.98 4.15 -6.75
C ASN A 147 -4.31 2.87 -7.54
N ALA A 148 -5.51 2.30 -7.37
CA ALA A 148 -5.96 1.13 -8.12
C ALA A 148 -6.16 1.46 -9.59
N SER A 149 -5.60 0.62 -10.46
CA SER A 149 -5.88 0.67 -11.90
C SER A 149 -7.34 0.30 -12.19
N TRP A 150 -7.80 0.53 -13.41
CA TRP A 150 -9.13 0.11 -13.82
C TRP A 150 -9.34 -1.42 -13.67
N PHE A 151 -8.33 -2.21 -14.01
CA PHE A 151 -8.39 -3.66 -13.85
C PHE A 151 -8.39 -4.08 -12.37
N ASP A 152 -7.67 -3.38 -11.50
CA ASP A 152 -7.70 -3.64 -10.07
C ASP A 152 -9.09 -3.36 -9.48
N ARG A 153 -9.73 -2.26 -9.90
CA ARG A 153 -11.10 -1.93 -9.49
C ARG A 153 -12.09 -3.01 -9.92
N LEU A 154 -11.96 -3.49 -11.16
CA LEU A 154 -12.77 -4.59 -11.67
C LEU A 154 -12.53 -5.88 -10.87
N TYR A 155 -11.26 -6.21 -10.59
CA TYR A 155 -10.92 -7.35 -9.75
C TYR A 155 -11.55 -7.24 -8.34
N LEU A 156 -11.41 -6.10 -7.70
CA LEU A 156 -11.99 -5.85 -6.37
C LEU A 156 -13.51 -5.92 -6.39
N PHE A 157 -14.14 -5.37 -7.42
CA PHE A 157 -15.59 -5.49 -7.60
C PHE A 157 -16.00 -6.97 -7.69
N MET A 158 -15.33 -7.75 -8.53
CA MET A 158 -15.60 -9.19 -8.66
C MET A 158 -15.37 -9.91 -7.32
N LEU A 159 -14.28 -9.60 -6.62
CA LEU A 159 -13.93 -10.20 -5.34
C LEU A 159 -15.02 -9.93 -4.29
N PHE A 160 -15.40 -8.68 -4.09
CA PHE A 160 -16.43 -8.31 -3.10
C PHE A 160 -17.83 -8.77 -3.51
N PHE A 161 -18.14 -8.83 -4.80
CA PHE A 161 -19.41 -9.32 -5.29
C PHE A 161 -19.54 -10.84 -5.21
N SER A 162 -18.53 -11.59 -5.68
CA SER A 162 -18.57 -13.06 -5.72
C SER A 162 -18.30 -13.70 -4.36
N GLN A 163 -17.36 -13.13 -3.58
CA GLN A 163 -16.95 -13.68 -2.28
C GLN A 163 -17.47 -12.85 -1.10
N GLY A 164 -18.33 -11.89 -1.34
CA GLY A 164 -18.81 -10.97 -0.30
C GLY A 164 -19.50 -11.65 0.87
N ARG A 165 -20.19 -12.77 0.65
CA ARG A 165 -20.80 -13.58 1.71
C ARG A 165 -19.73 -14.26 2.57
N ASP A 166 -18.74 -14.89 1.93
CA ASP A 166 -17.64 -15.57 2.62
C ASP A 166 -16.78 -14.58 3.38
N ILE A 167 -16.49 -13.42 2.77
CA ILE A 167 -15.76 -12.33 3.44
C ILE A 167 -16.52 -11.87 4.67
N ASN A 168 -17.83 -11.66 4.59
CA ASN A 168 -18.65 -11.24 5.74
C ASN A 168 -18.71 -12.28 6.86
N GLN A 169 -18.76 -13.55 6.53
CA GLN A 169 -18.81 -14.63 7.52
C GLN A 169 -17.48 -14.84 8.23
N ASN A 170 -16.38 -14.67 7.48
CA ASN A 170 -15.02 -14.98 7.94
C ASN A 170 -14.23 -13.72 8.36
N ILE A 171 -14.86 -12.53 8.38
CA ILE A 171 -14.18 -11.30 8.72
C ILE A 171 -14.23 -11.02 10.22
N ALA A 172 -13.08 -11.08 10.87
CA ALA A 172 -12.94 -10.59 12.24
C ALA A 172 -12.91 -9.05 12.22
N THR A 173 -13.93 -8.45 12.84
CA THR A 173 -14.03 -6.98 12.94
C THR A 173 -13.38 -6.50 14.22
N LEU A 174 -12.36 -5.66 14.05
CA LEU A 174 -11.70 -4.94 15.14
C LEU A 174 -12.22 -3.50 15.14
N VAL A 175 -13.09 -3.18 16.10
CA VAL A 175 -13.56 -1.81 16.27
C VAL A 175 -12.63 -1.12 17.25
N ILE A 176 -11.94 -0.10 16.78
CA ILE A 176 -11.06 0.72 17.61
C ILE A 176 -11.82 1.99 17.89
N THR A 177 -12.44 2.04 19.07
CA THR A 177 -13.18 3.18 19.57
C THR A 177 -12.32 4.01 20.50
N ASP A 178 -12.63 5.28 20.49
CA ASP A 178 -12.15 6.32 21.37
C ASP A 178 -12.73 6.12 22.79
N LYS A 179 -12.29 5.10 23.49
CA LYS A 179 -12.64 4.95 24.89
C LYS A 179 -11.62 5.74 25.72
N GLU A 180 -12.12 6.80 26.37
CA GLU A 180 -11.43 7.56 27.40
C GLU A 180 -10.25 8.43 26.93
N ASN A 181 -10.51 9.68 26.53
CA ASN A 181 -9.58 10.83 26.47
C ASN A 181 -8.20 10.66 25.79
N ASP A 182 -7.78 9.46 25.44
CA ASP A 182 -6.51 9.22 24.75
C ASP A 182 -6.78 8.90 23.27
N GLN A 183 -6.93 9.97 22.48
CA GLN A 183 -7.22 9.90 21.04
C GLN A 183 -5.98 9.54 20.21
N ASN A 184 -4.87 9.20 20.83
CA ASN A 184 -3.63 8.90 20.13
C ASN A 184 -3.54 7.41 19.79
N TRP A 185 -3.22 7.13 18.53
CA TRP A 185 -2.99 5.78 18.07
C TRP A 185 -1.72 5.20 18.69
N GLN A 186 -1.86 4.11 19.44
CA GLN A 186 -0.75 3.45 20.10
C GLN A 186 -0.21 2.33 19.19
N ARG A 187 0.62 2.71 18.21
CA ARG A 187 1.19 1.79 17.21
C ARG A 187 1.85 0.57 17.85
N GLU A 188 2.72 0.76 18.83
CA GLU A 188 3.47 -0.33 19.46
C GLU A 188 2.54 -1.35 20.12
N LYS A 189 1.52 -0.89 20.85
CA LYS A 189 0.53 -1.79 21.46
C LYS A 189 -0.26 -2.54 20.40
N PHE A 190 -0.62 -1.86 19.31
CA PHE A 190 -1.31 -2.50 18.19
C PHE A 190 -0.43 -3.55 17.53
N THR A 191 0.80 -3.19 17.18
CA THR A 191 1.77 -4.11 16.55
C THR A 191 2.02 -5.32 17.41
N ASN A 192 2.32 -5.14 18.71
CA ASN A 192 2.58 -6.26 19.64
C ASN A 192 1.35 -7.19 19.77
N LYS A 193 0.14 -6.65 19.74
CA LYS A 193 -1.08 -7.45 19.87
C LYS A 193 -1.44 -8.23 18.60
N TYR A 194 -1.19 -7.64 17.43
CA TYR A 194 -1.65 -8.16 16.15
C TYR A 194 -0.52 -8.59 15.21
N LEU A 195 0.73 -8.61 15.69
CA LEU A 195 1.84 -9.15 14.92
C LEU A 195 1.52 -10.60 14.48
N GLY A 196 1.68 -10.86 13.20
CA GLY A 196 1.38 -12.17 12.62
C GLY A 196 0.00 -12.30 11.96
N TYR A 197 -0.96 -11.44 12.30
CA TYR A 197 -2.29 -11.47 11.69
C TYR A 197 -2.28 -11.09 10.22
N TRP A 198 -1.33 -10.23 9.83
CA TRP A 198 -1.24 -9.67 8.48
C TRP A 198 -0.18 -10.36 7.61
N TYR A 199 0.45 -11.42 8.09
CA TYR A 199 1.53 -12.08 7.36
C TYR A 199 1.08 -12.58 5.99
N SER A 200 1.88 -12.27 4.98
CA SER A 200 1.85 -12.90 3.68
C SER A 200 2.55 -14.25 3.78
N LYS A 201 1.83 -15.31 3.44
CA LYS A 201 2.37 -16.68 3.50
C LYS A 201 3.55 -16.85 2.56
N SER A 202 3.44 -16.31 1.34
CA SER A 202 4.48 -16.42 0.33
C SER A 202 5.78 -15.73 0.74
N LEU A 203 5.67 -14.52 1.35
CA LEU A 203 6.84 -13.80 1.83
C LEU A 203 7.51 -14.52 3.01
N ARG A 204 6.69 -15.03 3.94
CA ARG A 204 7.18 -15.79 5.08
C ARG A 204 7.86 -17.10 4.68
N GLN A 205 7.39 -17.75 3.63
CA GLN A 205 7.96 -19.00 3.12
C GLN A 205 9.37 -18.83 2.53
N GLU A 206 9.68 -17.67 1.99
CA GLU A 206 11.03 -17.38 1.47
C GLU A 206 12.07 -17.28 2.59
N ARG A 207 11.65 -17.01 3.84
CA ARG A 207 12.51 -16.90 5.04
C ARG A 207 13.70 -15.96 4.85
N ALA A 208 13.52 -14.92 4.03
CA ALA A 208 14.57 -13.96 3.74
C ALA A 208 15.00 -13.22 5.01
N ASN A 209 16.31 -13.16 5.25
CA ASN A 209 16.91 -12.30 6.27
C ASN A 209 17.25 -10.96 5.63
N VAL A 210 16.66 -9.89 6.17
CA VAL A 210 16.76 -8.54 5.61
C VAL A 210 17.48 -7.61 6.58
N GLN A 211 18.43 -6.83 6.05
CA GLN A 211 19.09 -5.74 6.74
C GLN A 211 18.58 -4.41 6.18
N ILE A 212 18.34 -3.43 7.05
CA ILE A 212 18.03 -2.06 6.65
C ILE A 212 19.24 -1.18 6.97
N ILE A 213 19.71 -0.45 5.96
CA ILE A 213 20.77 0.55 6.12
C ILE A 213 20.14 1.93 6.04
N TYR A 214 20.27 2.71 7.12
CA TYR A 214 19.77 4.07 7.25
C TYR A 214 20.91 5.06 7.45
N GLN A 215 20.63 6.37 7.27
CA GLN A 215 21.67 7.41 7.34
C GLN A 215 21.62 8.23 8.63
N LYS A 216 20.43 8.64 9.06
CA LYS A 216 20.28 9.64 10.13
C LYS A 216 19.23 9.31 11.16
N ASN A 217 18.10 8.74 10.75
CA ASN A 217 16.94 8.62 11.60
C ASN A 217 16.64 7.15 11.93
N TYR A 218 17.13 6.69 13.08
CA TYR A 218 16.87 5.35 13.59
C TYR A 218 15.37 5.07 13.77
N ARG A 219 14.57 6.07 14.21
CA ARG A 219 13.12 5.88 14.41
C ARG A 219 12.43 5.58 13.09
N THR A 220 12.85 6.23 12.00
CA THR A 220 12.35 5.94 10.66
C THR A 220 12.73 4.53 10.20
N ALA A 221 13.96 4.11 10.44
CA ALA A 221 14.41 2.75 10.13
C ALA A 221 13.61 1.70 10.93
N LEU A 222 13.37 1.95 12.21
CA LEU A 222 12.54 1.11 13.08
C LEU A 222 11.07 1.06 12.61
N LEU A 223 10.50 2.19 12.21
CA LEU A 223 9.15 2.23 11.62
C LEU A 223 9.06 1.35 10.38
N LEU A 224 10.02 1.48 9.46
CA LEU A 224 10.06 0.67 8.24
C LEU A 224 10.31 -0.81 8.52
N SER A 225 11.13 -1.13 9.54
CA SER A 225 11.30 -2.48 10.04
C SER A 225 9.96 -3.09 10.46
N ASP A 226 9.21 -2.39 11.32
CA ASP A 226 7.88 -2.86 11.76
C ASP A 226 6.92 -3.06 10.59
N VAL A 227 6.92 -2.13 9.63
CA VAL A 227 6.07 -2.22 8.42
C VAL A 227 6.43 -3.45 7.57
N ILE A 228 7.71 -3.75 7.44
CA ILE A 228 8.20 -4.89 6.65
C ILE A 228 7.95 -6.20 7.41
N GLU A 229 8.25 -6.25 8.70
CA GLU A 229 8.05 -7.43 9.55
C GLU A 229 6.58 -7.81 9.68
N GLY A 230 5.69 -6.81 9.70
CA GLY A 230 4.26 -7.04 9.74
C GLY A 230 3.70 -7.78 8.51
N ASN A 231 4.48 -7.92 7.44
CA ASN A 231 4.14 -8.76 6.29
C ASN A 231 4.76 -10.18 6.36
N GLY A 232 5.48 -10.50 7.45
CA GLY A 232 6.11 -11.80 7.66
C GLY A 232 7.54 -11.91 7.12
N ILE A 233 8.16 -10.78 6.78
CA ILE A 233 9.56 -10.68 6.36
C ILE A 233 10.42 -10.44 7.60
N LYS A 234 11.54 -11.17 7.76
CA LYS A 234 12.39 -11.08 8.94
C LYS A 234 13.43 -9.99 8.77
N ILE A 235 13.40 -8.94 9.60
CA ILE A 235 14.50 -7.98 9.73
C ILE A 235 15.47 -8.50 10.77
N VAL A 236 16.74 -8.58 10.41
CA VAL A 236 17.80 -9.11 11.29
C VAL A 236 18.74 -8.04 11.80
N ASP A 237 18.80 -6.89 11.11
CA ASP A 237 19.71 -5.82 11.48
C ASP A 237 19.26 -4.45 10.97
N LEU A 238 19.52 -3.40 11.77
CA LEU A 238 19.38 -1.99 11.42
C LEU A 238 20.75 -1.32 11.58
N THR A 239 21.38 -0.98 10.46
CA THR A 239 22.76 -0.45 10.48
C THR A 239 22.77 1.01 10.03
N GLU A 240 23.44 1.87 10.79
CA GLU A 240 23.72 3.23 10.38
C GLU A 240 24.89 3.28 9.39
N ASN A 241 24.70 3.96 8.25
CA ASN A 241 25.79 4.23 7.31
C ASN A 241 25.60 5.59 6.64
N LEU A 242 26.48 6.51 6.97
CA LEU A 242 26.47 7.89 6.46
C LEU A 242 26.87 8.00 4.98
N GLN A 243 27.43 6.94 4.38
CA GLN A 243 27.84 6.96 2.98
C GLN A 243 26.62 6.77 2.06
N GLN A 244 26.31 7.80 1.29
CA GLN A 244 25.34 7.72 0.22
C GLN A 244 26.00 7.02 -0.99
N LEU A 245 25.66 5.75 -1.22
CA LEU A 245 26.34 4.93 -2.22
C LEU A 245 25.86 5.16 -3.66
N ASN A 246 24.68 5.76 -3.88
CA ASN A 246 24.12 6.03 -5.20
C ASN A 246 23.12 7.17 -5.17
N ASN A 247 22.86 7.83 -6.30
CA ASN A 247 21.82 8.87 -6.45
C ASN A 247 20.39 8.32 -6.47
N SER A 248 20.19 7.01 -6.24
CA SER A 248 18.86 6.41 -6.18
C SER A 248 18.15 6.78 -4.87
N LYS A 249 16.82 6.92 -4.94
CA LYS A 249 15.97 7.20 -3.80
C LYS A 249 16.09 6.15 -2.70
N CYS A 250 16.12 4.89 -3.09
CA CYS A 250 16.41 3.73 -2.26
C CYS A 250 16.83 2.55 -3.16
N LEU A 251 17.52 1.59 -2.57
CA LEU A 251 18.04 0.43 -3.29
C LEU A 251 17.79 -0.85 -2.51
N VAL A 252 17.28 -1.87 -3.18
CA VAL A 252 17.13 -3.24 -2.65
C VAL A 252 18.16 -4.14 -3.31
N GLU A 253 19.20 -4.48 -2.56
CA GLU A 253 20.25 -5.40 -2.98
C GLU A 253 19.88 -6.82 -2.55
N TYR A 254 20.11 -7.83 -3.40
CA TYR A 254 19.79 -9.22 -3.08
C TYR A 254 20.76 -10.20 -3.74
N ASN A 255 21.02 -11.33 -3.08
CA ASN A 255 22.01 -12.32 -3.53
C ASN A 255 21.42 -13.48 -4.35
N SER A 256 20.14 -13.78 -4.18
CA SER A 256 19.53 -14.99 -4.73
C SER A 256 18.12 -14.77 -5.24
N LEU A 257 17.76 -15.45 -6.34
CA LEU A 257 16.39 -15.47 -6.86
C LEU A 257 15.41 -16.23 -5.95
N LYS A 258 15.89 -16.97 -4.93
CA LYS A 258 15.04 -17.65 -3.94
C LYS A 258 14.21 -16.69 -3.11
N VAL A 259 14.64 -15.43 -2.98
CA VAL A 259 13.97 -14.37 -2.19
C VAL A 259 13.31 -13.32 -3.09
N ILE A 260 13.07 -13.63 -4.36
CA ILE A 260 12.62 -12.64 -5.36
C ILE A 260 11.24 -12.07 -5.07
N LYS A 261 10.32 -12.82 -4.48
CA LYS A 261 8.99 -12.31 -4.11
C LYS A 261 9.10 -11.25 -3.02
N THR A 262 9.96 -11.51 -2.01
CA THR A 262 10.26 -10.54 -0.95
C THR A 262 10.91 -9.28 -1.53
N VAL A 263 11.90 -9.43 -2.41
CA VAL A 263 12.55 -8.31 -3.11
C VAL A 263 11.53 -7.48 -3.89
N ASP A 264 10.68 -8.13 -4.69
CA ASP A 264 9.68 -7.44 -5.51
C ASP A 264 8.59 -6.77 -4.64
N ALA A 265 8.18 -7.40 -3.55
CA ALA A 265 7.23 -6.81 -2.60
C ALA A 265 7.78 -5.53 -1.97
N ILE A 266 9.01 -5.57 -1.43
CA ILE A 266 9.69 -4.41 -0.84
C ILE A 266 9.91 -3.32 -1.89
N LYS A 267 10.49 -3.68 -3.04
CA LYS A 267 10.75 -2.76 -4.15
C LYS A 267 9.48 -2.02 -4.58
N ASN A 268 8.39 -2.76 -4.79
CA ASN A 268 7.14 -2.19 -5.29
C ASN A 268 6.46 -1.31 -4.24
N PHE A 269 6.50 -1.71 -2.97
CA PHE A 269 5.91 -0.94 -1.88
C PHE A 269 6.68 0.36 -1.61
N LEU A 270 8.00 0.29 -1.47
CA LEU A 270 8.87 1.44 -1.19
C LEU A 270 9.21 2.25 -2.45
N GLN A 271 8.97 1.68 -3.64
CA GLN A 271 9.35 2.26 -4.93
C GLN A 271 10.86 2.46 -5.07
N CYS A 272 11.61 1.43 -4.66
CA CYS A 272 13.06 1.35 -4.75
C CYS A 272 13.53 0.75 -6.07
N ASP A 273 14.78 1.03 -6.43
CA ASP A 273 15.49 0.24 -7.44
C ASP A 273 15.89 -1.11 -6.86
N LYS A 274 16.14 -2.11 -7.71
CA LYS A 274 16.67 -3.39 -7.27
C LYS A 274 17.97 -3.75 -8.00
N LEU A 275 18.88 -4.36 -7.26
CA LEU A 275 20.18 -4.77 -7.77
C LEU A 275 20.53 -6.18 -7.28
N GLN A 276 20.76 -7.11 -8.20
CA GLN A 276 21.30 -8.41 -7.84
C GLN A 276 22.81 -8.29 -7.64
N THR A 277 23.28 -8.57 -6.44
CA THR A 277 24.68 -8.47 -6.06
C THR A 277 25.02 -9.44 -4.94
N LYS A 278 26.28 -9.68 -4.67
CA LYS A 278 26.71 -10.52 -3.56
C LYS A 278 26.50 -9.76 -2.24
N THR A 279 25.64 -10.28 -1.38
CA THR A 279 25.48 -9.83 0.01
C THR A 279 26.21 -10.81 0.92
N ASN A 280 26.95 -10.32 1.94
CA ASN A 280 27.87 -11.19 2.70
C ASN A 280 27.17 -12.01 3.79
N SER A 281 26.25 -11.39 4.55
CA SER A 281 25.68 -11.99 5.78
C SER A 281 24.16 -12.12 5.77
N VAL A 282 23.48 -11.46 4.82
CA VAL A 282 22.01 -11.43 4.72
C VAL A 282 21.57 -11.71 3.28
N ASP A 283 20.29 -12.04 3.10
CA ASP A 283 19.75 -12.32 1.77
C ASP A 283 19.41 -11.04 1.02
N ILE A 284 18.96 -10.01 1.75
CA ILE A 284 18.51 -8.72 1.20
C ILE A 284 19.05 -7.57 2.03
N ILE A 285 19.52 -6.52 1.38
CA ILE A 285 19.91 -5.25 2.00
C ILE A 285 19.02 -4.15 1.42
N ILE A 286 18.38 -3.37 2.29
CA ILE A 286 17.58 -2.20 1.91
C ILE A 286 18.36 -0.95 2.31
N ARG A 287 18.77 -0.14 1.32
CA ARG A 287 19.40 1.16 1.56
C ARG A 287 18.37 2.25 1.42
N LEU A 288 18.09 2.97 2.49
CA LEU A 288 16.99 3.93 2.53
C LEU A 288 17.30 5.22 1.75
N ASN A 289 18.55 5.71 1.76
CA ASN A 289 18.95 6.95 1.09
C ASN A 289 17.96 8.11 1.34
N SER A 290 17.49 8.81 0.28
CA SER A 290 16.53 9.90 0.41
C SER A 290 15.10 9.45 0.77
N LEU A 291 14.79 8.15 0.68
CA LEU A 291 13.51 7.58 1.12
C LEU A 291 13.29 7.80 2.63
N GLU A 292 14.39 7.86 3.42
CA GLU A 292 14.33 8.09 4.86
C GLU A 292 13.54 9.35 5.20
N LYS A 293 13.77 10.45 4.45
CA LYS A 293 13.01 11.70 4.61
C LYS A 293 11.52 11.52 4.31
N ASP A 294 11.17 10.67 3.34
CA ASP A 294 9.78 10.43 2.96
C ASP A 294 8.97 9.66 4.02
N TRP A 295 9.66 8.96 4.91
CA TRP A 295 9.09 8.16 6.00
C TRP A 295 9.47 8.69 7.38
N GLU A 296 10.09 9.86 7.44
CA GLU A 296 10.51 10.50 8.69
C GLU A 296 9.32 10.62 9.67
N ILE A 297 9.59 10.26 10.91
CA ILE A 297 8.70 10.45 12.05
C ILE A 297 9.48 11.15 13.15
N ASP A 298 8.85 12.12 13.81
CA ASP A 298 9.43 12.92 14.90
C ASP A 298 9.60 12.08 16.18
#